data_fbdd7e1d812a6b9f5e1a2eb499d15cb6
#
_entry.id   fbdd7e1d812a6b9f5e1a2eb499d15cb6
#
_cell.length_a   1.000
_cell.length_b   1.000
_cell.length_c   1.000
_cell.angle_alpha   90.00
_cell.angle_beta   90.00
_cell.angle_gamma   90.00
#
_symmetry.space_group_name_H-M   'P 1'
#
loop_
_entity.id
_entity.type
_entity.pdbx_description
1 polymer ?
#
loop_
_entity_poly.entity_id
_entity_poly.type
_entity_poly.pdbx_seq_one_letter_code
_entity_poly.pdbx_strand_id
1 'polypeptide(L)'
;VEKKAFRKQQLGRLSQMAPADRQRQNQALQTQLFASPTWQNAQVIAMTISSDIEVATRPLIEQAWAEGKMVVIPKTLPHRQMAFYPYQATDRLERTTFGIPEPVTGEPVAKQQIDLILVPGLGYSRDRHARIGFGGGYYDRYLADYPGKKLTLAYDEMAFEHAEWPVDQYDVLLDELLVAGDEQHDEN
;
A
#
# COMPACT_ATOMS: atom_id res chain seq x y z
N VAL A 1 -14.97 -12.27 12.90
CA VAL A 1 -14.17 -13.25 12.16
C VAL A 1 -12.70 -13.09 12.54
N GLU A 2 -12.02 -14.19 12.83
CA GLU A 2 -10.60 -14.16 13.15
C GLU A 2 -9.78 -13.64 11.95
N LYS A 3 -8.66 -12.98 12.22
CA LYS A 3 -7.81 -12.40 11.18
C LYS A 3 -7.40 -13.43 10.11
N LYS A 4 -7.00 -14.62 10.55
CA LYS A 4 -6.58 -15.70 9.63
C LYS A 4 -7.70 -16.10 8.68
N ALA A 5 -8.91 -16.27 9.20
CA ALA A 5 -10.09 -16.64 8.39
C ALA A 5 -10.46 -15.50 7.44
N PHE A 6 -10.43 -14.27 7.91
CA PHE A 6 -10.72 -13.11 7.09
C PHE A 6 -9.71 -12.98 5.92
N ARG A 7 -8.42 -13.16 6.22
CA ARG A 7 -7.38 -13.12 5.17
C ARG A 7 -7.62 -14.14 4.08
N LYS A 8 -7.98 -15.36 4.47
CA LYS A 8 -8.27 -16.43 3.52
C LYS A 8 -9.46 -16.09 2.62
N GLN A 9 -10.53 -15.55 3.19
CA GLN A 9 -11.70 -15.10 2.43
C GLN A 9 -11.34 -13.99 1.46
N GLN A 10 -10.57 -12.98 1.91
CA GLN A 10 -10.18 -11.84 1.08
C GLN A 10 -9.26 -12.25 -0.06
N LEU A 11 -8.28 -13.12 0.20
CA LEU A 11 -7.41 -13.62 -0.87
C LEU A 11 -8.23 -14.31 -1.96
N GLY A 12 -9.20 -15.12 -1.60
CA GLY A 12 -10.11 -15.75 -2.55
C GLY A 12 -10.95 -14.73 -3.32
N ARG A 13 -11.51 -13.76 -2.61
CA ARG A 13 -12.35 -12.72 -3.19
C ARG A 13 -11.56 -11.85 -4.19
N LEU A 14 -10.36 -11.43 -3.82
CA LEU A 14 -9.51 -10.61 -4.67
C LEU A 14 -9.00 -11.38 -5.89
N SER A 15 -8.68 -12.66 -5.74
CA SER A 15 -8.25 -13.49 -6.86
C SER A 15 -9.35 -13.73 -7.89
N GLN A 16 -10.61 -13.57 -7.50
CA GLN A 16 -11.77 -13.77 -8.38
C GLN A 16 -12.23 -12.50 -9.10
N MET A 17 -11.61 -11.36 -8.83
CA MET A 17 -11.97 -10.13 -9.52
C MET A 17 -11.73 -10.26 -11.03
N ALA A 18 -12.69 -9.82 -11.83
CA ALA A 18 -12.55 -9.82 -13.28
C ALA A 18 -11.44 -8.87 -13.73
N PRO A 19 -10.58 -9.25 -14.68
CA PRO A 19 -9.48 -8.38 -15.13
C PRO A 19 -9.93 -6.99 -15.59
N ALA A 20 -11.05 -6.89 -16.27
CA ALA A 20 -11.60 -5.60 -16.73
C ALA A 20 -12.03 -4.72 -15.57
N ASP A 21 -12.64 -5.29 -14.54
CA ASP A 21 -13.05 -4.58 -13.34
C ASP A 21 -11.83 -4.11 -12.53
N ARG A 22 -10.84 -4.96 -12.40
CA ARG A 22 -9.57 -4.61 -11.73
C ARG A 22 -8.88 -3.44 -12.43
N GLN A 23 -8.81 -3.47 -13.76
CA GLN A 23 -8.21 -2.40 -14.54
C GLN A 23 -8.97 -1.08 -14.36
N ARG A 24 -10.30 -1.12 -14.40
CA ARG A 24 -11.14 0.06 -14.18
C ARG A 24 -10.93 0.66 -12.81
N GLN A 25 -10.89 -0.17 -11.78
CA GLN A 25 -10.67 0.29 -10.41
C GLN A 25 -9.25 0.85 -10.22
N ASN A 26 -8.24 0.25 -10.81
CA ASN A 26 -6.88 0.79 -10.78
C ASN A 26 -6.80 2.16 -11.42
N GLN A 27 -7.48 2.38 -12.54
CA GLN A 27 -7.51 3.69 -13.21
C GLN A 27 -8.19 4.75 -12.32
N ALA A 28 -9.31 4.38 -11.68
CA ALA A 28 -10.01 5.28 -10.76
C ALA A 28 -9.13 5.68 -9.58
N LEU A 29 -8.40 4.71 -9.01
CA LEU A 29 -7.49 4.96 -7.89
C LEU A 29 -6.31 5.85 -8.31
N GLN A 30 -5.76 5.64 -9.49
CA GLN A 30 -4.69 6.50 -10.02
C GLN A 30 -5.15 7.94 -10.17
N THR A 31 -6.33 8.16 -10.73
CA THR A 31 -6.90 9.50 -10.90
C THR A 31 -7.06 10.20 -9.55
N GLN A 32 -7.62 9.52 -8.55
CA GLN A 32 -7.79 10.07 -7.21
C GLN A 32 -6.45 10.41 -6.57
N LEU A 33 -5.50 9.47 -6.61
CA LEU A 33 -4.21 9.63 -5.95
C LEU A 33 -3.43 10.79 -6.54
N PHE A 34 -3.31 10.85 -7.87
CA PHE A 34 -2.49 11.87 -8.53
C PHE A 34 -3.08 13.28 -8.36
N ALA A 35 -4.39 13.39 -8.16
CA ALA A 35 -5.05 14.66 -7.87
C ALA A 35 -4.96 15.06 -6.40
N SER A 36 -4.57 14.16 -5.51
CA SER A 36 -4.56 14.44 -4.07
C SER A 36 -3.40 15.34 -3.67
N PRO A 37 -3.62 16.29 -2.73
CA PRO A 37 -2.52 17.09 -2.17
C PRO A 37 -1.43 16.25 -1.53
N THR A 38 -1.79 15.13 -0.89
CA THR A 38 -0.85 14.22 -0.25
C THR A 38 0.18 13.68 -1.25
N TRP A 39 -0.27 13.25 -2.43
CA TRP A 39 0.62 12.82 -3.50
C TRP A 39 1.44 13.98 -4.05
N GLN A 40 0.77 15.08 -4.38
CA GLN A 40 1.42 16.23 -5.03
C GLN A 40 2.53 16.84 -4.18
N ASN A 41 2.34 16.87 -2.87
CA ASN A 41 3.32 17.47 -1.94
C ASN A 41 4.44 16.52 -1.54
N ALA A 42 4.30 15.21 -1.79
CA ALA A 42 5.31 14.23 -1.41
C ALA A 42 6.46 14.22 -2.43
N GLN A 43 7.69 14.20 -1.94
CA GLN A 43 8.89 14.05 -2.77
C GLN A 43 9.48 12.64 -2.66
N VAL A 44 9.41 12.02 -1.50
CA VAL A 44 9.89 10.65 -1.26
C VAL A 44 8.69 9.79 -0.89
N ILE A 45 8.38 8.81 -1.74
CA ILE A 45 7.20 7.96 -1.60
C ILE A 45 7.62 6.50 -1.48
N ALA A 46 7.16 5.86 -0.42
CA ALA A 46 7.38 4.44 -0.20
C ALA A 46 6.18 3.64 -0.69
N MET A 47 6.43 2.58 -1.45
CA MET A 47 5.39 1.65 -1.89
C MET A 47 6.01 0.30 -2.24
N THR A 48 5.17 -0.74 -2.25
CA THR A 48 5.60 -2.08 -2.63
C THR A 48 5.58 -2.26 -4.15
N ILE A 49 6.24 -3.31 -4.61
CA ILE A 49 5.99 -3.83 -5.95
C ILE A 49 4.84 -4.83 -5.81
N SER A 50 3.68 -4.47 -6.35
CA SER A 50 2.44 -5.20 -6.14
C SER A 50 2.43 -6.58 -6.81
N SER A 51 1.73 -7.52 -6.18
CA SER A 51 1.37 -8.80 -6.78
C SER A 51 0.06 -8.66 -7.59
N ASP A 52 -0.35 -9.74 -8.26
CA ASP A 52 -1.50 -9.73 -9.17
C ASP A 52 -2.84 -9.44 -8.47
N ILE A 53 -2.95 -9.73 -7.17
CA ILE A 53 -4.20 -9.51 -6.41
C ILE A 53 -4.27 -8.13 -5.76
N GLU A 54 -3.14 -7.43 -5.69
CA GLU A 54 -3.06 -6.13 -5.04
C GLU A 54 -3.40 -4.99 -6.02
N VAL A 55 -3.66 -3.81 -5.46
CA VAL A 55 -3.74 -2.59 -6.25
C VAL A 55 -2.42 -2.41 -7.00
N ALA A 56 -2.48 -2.16 -8.30
CA ALA A 56 -1.29 -2.10 -9.15
C ALA A 56 -0.42 -0.90 -8.77
N THR A 57 0.84 -1.15 -8.41
CA THR A 57 1.78 -0.08 -8.05
C THR A 57 2.69 0.33 -9.21
N ARG A 58 2.86 -0.49 -10.24
CA ARG A 58 3.76 -0.14 -11.35
C ARG A 58 3.41 1.20 -12.00
N PRO A 59 2.14 1.50 -12.34
CA PRO A 59 1.81 2.82 -12.89
C PRO A 59 2.10 3.96 -11.91
N LEU A 60 1.97 3.72 -10.60
CA LEU A 60 2.26 4.74 -9.58
C LEU A 60 3.76 5.02 -9.51
N ILE A 61 4.57 3.97 -9.57
CA ILE A 61 6.03 4.07 -9.56
C ILE A 61 6.50 4.88 -10.78
N GLU A 62 5.99 4.53 -11.96
CA GLU A 62 6.35 5.20 -13.21
C GLU A 62 5.94 6.67 -13.20
N GLN A 63 4.76 6.99 -12.66
CA GLN A 63 4.30 8.37 -12.55
C GLN A 63 5.17 9.17 -11.56
N ALA A 64 5.54 8.57 -10.43
CA ALA A 64 6.43 9.20 -9.47
C ALA A 64 7.78 9.55 -10.12
N TRP A 65 8.37 8.60 -10.86
CA TRP A 65 9.61 8.85 -11.59
C TRP A 65 9.44 9.98 -12.61
N ALA A 66 8.35 9.99 -13.37
CA ALA A 66 8.07 11.02 -14.37
C ALA A 66 7.95 12.42 -13.75
N GLU A 67 7.47 12.51 -12.50
CA GLU A 67 7.33 13.76 -11.76
C GLU A 67 8.60 14.14 -10.99
N GLY A 68 9.68 13.35 -11.12
CA GLY A 68 10.93 13.62 -10.42
C GLY A 68 10.92 13.27 -8.93
N LYS A 69 9.96 12.47 -8.49
CA LYS A 69 9.88 12.00 -7.10
C LYS A 69 10.78 10.80 -6.89
N MET A 70 11.26 10.63 -5.66
CA MET A 70 12.02 9.44 -5.28
C MET A 70 11.05 8.35 -4.85
N VAL A 71 11.20 7.15 -5.43
CA VAL A 71 10.47 5.95 -5.01
C VAL A 71 11.39 5.10 -4.15
N VAL A 72 10.86 4.65 -3.01
CA VAL A 72 11.55 3.71 -2.13
C VAL A 72 10.68 2.48 -1.94
N ILE A 73 11.32 1.29 -1.96
CA ILE A 73 10.61 0.02 -1.86
C ILE A 73 11.14 -0.77 -0.66
N PRO A 74 10.30 -1.63 -0.05
CA PRO A 74 10.68 -2.30 1.19
C PRO A 74 11.60 -3.48 0.97
N LYS A 75 12.47 -3.69 1.95
CA LYS A 75 13.24 -4.90 2.14
C LYS A 75 12.99 -5.42 3.54
N THR A 76 12.66 -6.70 3.66
CA THR A 76 12.48 -7.34 4.96
C THR A 76 13.82 -7.66 5.59
N LEU A 77 13.91 -7.45 6.90
CA LEU A 77 15.11 -7.66 7.71
C LEU A 77 14.77 -8.64 8.83
N PRO A 78 15.79 -9.20 9.52
CA PRO A 78 15.54 -10.10 10.66
C PRO A 78 14.65 -9.46 11.74
N HIS A 79 13.99 -10.31 12.53
CA HIS A 79 13.13 -9.91 13.65
C HIS A 79 11.92 -9.05 13.23
N ARG A 80 11.37 -9.33 12.05
CA ARG A 80 10.19 -8.63 11.45
C ARG A 80 10.44 -7.14 11.27
N GLN A 81 11.69 -6.75 11.13
CA GLN A 81 12.09 -5.39 10.80
C GLN A 81 11.99 -5.18 9.29
N MET A 82 11.91 -3.92 8.88
CA MET A 82 11.80 -3.55 7.48
C MET A 82 12.49 -2.20 7.26
N ALA A 83 13.08 -2.02 6.09
CA ALA A 83 13.65 -0.74 5.68
C ALA A 83 13.28 -0.49 4.22
N PHE A 84 13.26 0.77 3.82
CA PHE A 84 12.96 1.19 2.46
C PHE A 84 14.20 1.70 1.77
N TYR A 85 14.39 1.27 0.52
CA TYR A 85 15.57 1.56 -0.29
C TYR A 85 15.16 2.25 -1.57
N PRO A 86 15.97 3.22 -2.09
CA PRO A 86 15.68 3.84 -3.38
C PRO A 86 15.54 2.82 -4.50
N TYR A 87 14.58 3.06 -5.38
CA TYR A 87 14.30 2.22 -6.55
C TYR A 87 14.20 3.07 -7.80
N GLN A 88 15.07 2.78 -8.79
CA GLN A 88 15.08 3.43 -10.09
C GLN A 88 14.86 2.40 -11.19
N ALA A 89 14.44 2.86 -12.38
CA ALA A 89 14.08 1.98 -13.49
C ALA A 89 15.20 1.02 -13.92
N THR A 90 16.46 1.39 -13.69
CA THR A 90 17.64 0.59 -14.07
C THR A 90 18.09 -0.37 -12.98
N ASP A 91 17.45 -0.34 -11.80
CA ASP A 91 17.90 -1.14 -10.66
C ASP A 91 17.50 -2.60 -10.81
N ARG A 92 18.36 -3.48 -10.28
CA ARG A 92 18.07 -4.91 -10.19
C ARG A 92 17.33 -5.20 -8.89
N LEU A 93 16.38 -6.13 -8.97
CA LEU A 93 15.67 -6.64 -7.82
C LEU A 93 15.97 -8.12 -7.66
N GLU A 94 16.06 -8.57 -6.41
CA GLU A 94 16.21 -9.96 -6.03
C GLU A 94 14.90 -10.46 -5.44
N ARG A 95 14.43 -11.63 -5.88
CA ARG A 95 13.23 -12.23 -5.31
C ARG A 95 13.59 -12.97 -4.04
N THR A 96 12.81 -12.70 -2.97
CA THR A 96 12.92 -13.43 -1.71
C THR A 96 12.40 -14.86 -1.86
N THR A 97 12.54 -15.66 -0.79
CA THR A 97 11.96 -17.01 -0.70
C THR A 97 10.47 -17.02 -0.98
N PHE A 98 9.76 -15.92 -0.66
CA PHE A 98 8.33 -15.75 -0.90
C PHE A 98 8.01 -15.16 -2.28
N GLY A 99 9.00 -14.95 -3.13
CA GLY A 99 8.80 -14.38 -4.46
C GLY A 99 8.59 -12.88 -4.51
N ILE A 100 8.82 -12.17 -3.41
CA ILE A 100 8.66 -10.71 -3.33
C ILE A 100 9.92 -10.03 -3.87
N PRO A 101 9.81 -9.13 -4.88
CA PRO A 101 10.97 -8.39 -5.37
C PRO A 101 11.50 -7.43 -4.31
N GLU A 102 12.81 -7.47 -4.07
CA GLU A 102 13.49 -6.60 -3.09
C GLU A 102 14.74 -5.97 -3.69
N PRO A 103 15.15 -4.77 -3.23
CA PRO A 103 16.38 -4.13 -3.71
C PRO A 103 17.61 -4.92 -3.27
N VAL A 104 18.63 -4.97 -4.17
CA VAL A 104 19.87 -5.75 -3.94
C VAL A 104 20.94 -4.90 -3.31
N THR A 105 20.96 -3.60 -3.63
CA THR A 105 22.03 -2.67 -3.23
C THR A 105 21.44 -1.33 -2.82
N GLY A 106 22.27 -0.52 -2.16
CA GLY A 106 21.92 0.83 -1.76
C GLY A 106 21.84 0.98 -0.25
N GLU A 107 21.63 2.21 0.18
CA GLU A 107 21.47 2.57 1.58
C GLU A 107 19.99 2.80 1.87
N PRO A 108 19.49 2.36 3.03
CA PRO A 108 18.11 2.62 3.40
C PRO A 108 17.85 4.12 3.60
N VAL A 109 16.66 4.54 3.21
CA VAL A 109 16.20 5.90 3.45
C VAL A 109 15.58 5.96 4.84
N ALA A 110 16.04 6.93 5.65
CA ALA A 110 15.54 7.09 7.01
C ALA A 110 14.04 7.37 7.01
N LYS A 111 13.35 6.82 7.98
CA LYS A 111 11.90 6.94 8.17
C LYS A 111 11.44 8.41 8.12
N GLN A 112 12.21 9.31 8.72
CA GLN A 112 11.92 10.74 8.77
C GLN A 112 12.03 11.45 7.43
N GLN A 113 12.67 10.82 6.46
CA GLN A 113 12.86 11.38 5.11
C GLN A 113 11.78 10.91 4.13
N ILE A 114 10.93 9.97 4.53
CA ILE A 114 9.84 9.48 3.70
C ILE A 114 8.60 10.34 3.95
N ASP A 115 8.08 10.97 2.91
CA ASP A 115 6.94 11.89 3.03
C ASP A 115 5.61 11.17 3.03
N LEU A 116 5.52 10.08 2.30
CA LEU A 116 4.28 9.32 2.10
C LEU A 116 4.61 7.83 2.00
N ILE A 117 3.86 7.01 2.74
CA ILE A 117 3.87 5.56 2.55
C ILE A 117 2.50 5.15 2.03
N LEU A 118 2.49 4.48 0.87
CA LEU A 118 1.31 3.79 0.37
C LEU A 118 1.30 2.41 1.02
N VAL A 119 0.38 2.21 1.97
CA VAL A 119 0.38 1.04 2.83
C VAL A 119 -0.44 -0.08 2.17
N PRO A 120 0.13 -1.27 1.93
CA PRO A 120 -0.61 -2.38 1.36
C PRO A 120 -1.47 -3.09 2.40
N GLY A 121 -2.45 -3.86 1.94
CA GLY A 121 -3.28 -4.66 2.82
C GLY A 121 -4.36 -5.41 2.06
N LEU A 122 -5.17 -6.15 2.79
CA LEU A 122 -6.26 -6.97 2.27
C LEU A 122 -7.64 -6.38 2.53
N GLY A 123 -7.77 -5.59 3.59
CA GLY A 123 -9.04 -4.97 3.95
C GLY A 123 -8.85 -3.74 4.80
N TYR A 124 -9.80 -2.80 4.69
CA TYR A 124 -9.74 -1.51 5.36
C TYR A 124 -11.12 -1.11 5.84
N SER A 125 -11.19 -0.45 7.00
CA SER A 125 -12.46 0.09 7.51
C SER A 125 -12.56 1.58 7.23
N ARG A 126 -13.74 2.01 6.77
CA ARG A 126 -13.99 3.42 6.48
C ARG A 126 -14.13 4.25 7.75
N ASP A 127 -14.66 3.66 8.83
CA ASP A 127 -14.94 4.37 10.07
C ASP A 127 -13.70 4.80 10.84
N ARG A 128 -12.69 3.94 10.92
CA ARG A 128 -11.50 4.16 11.72
C ARG A 128 -10.19 4.13 10.93
N HIS A 129 -10.27 3.84 9.64
CA HIS A 129 -9.10 3.58 8.79
C HIS A 129 -8.22 2.44 9.34
N ALA A 130 -8.87 1.43 9.93
CA ALA A 130 -8.19 0.21 10.35
C ALA A 130 -7.81 -0.63 9.13
N ARG A 131 -6.75 -1.40 9.26
CA ARG A 131 -6.19 -2.19 8.17
C ARG A 131 -5.92 -3.61 8.63
N ILE A 132 -6.24 -4.59 7.79
CA ILE A 132 -5.74 -5.95 7.95
C ILE A 132 -4.74 -6.23 6.82
N GLY A 133 -3.51 -6.60 7.20
CA GLY A 133 -2.45 -6.93 6.27
C GLY A 133 -2.32 -8.42 6.03
N PHE A 134 -1.13 -8.84 5.58
CA PHE A 134 -0.85 -10.22 5.18
C PHE A 134 -0.42 -11.12 6.34
N GLY A 135 -0.27 -10.59 7.55
CA GLY A 135 -0.01 -11.37 8.76
C GLY A 135 1.42 -11.32 9.30
N GLY A 136 2.35 -10.70 8.57
CA GLY A 136 3.75 -10.61 9.00
C GLY A 136 4.06 -9.58 10.09
N GLY A 137 3.20 -8.58 10.26
CA GLY A 137 3.37 -7.53 11.26
C GLY A 137 4.41 -6.48 10.90
N TYR A 138 4.96 -6.51 9.68
CA TYR A 138 6.03 -5.60 9.26
C TYR A 138 5.59 -4.14 9.24
N TYR A 139 4.40 -3.85 8.70
CA TYR A 139 3.91 -2.47 8.56
C TYR A 139 3.47 -1.89 9.90
N ASP A 140 2.79 -2.65 10.75
CA ASP A 140 2.40 -2.14 12.07
C ASP A 140 3.62 -1.79 12.92
N ARG A 141 4.69 -2.58 12.84
CA ARG A 141 5.95 -2.27 13.51
C ARG A 141 6.63 -1.05 12.93
N TYR A 142 6.73 -0.98 11.61
CA TYR A 142 7.42 0.13 10.93
C TYR A 142 6.67 1.45 11.14
N LEU A 143 5.34 1.43 11.02
CA LEU A 143 4.50 2.62 11.08
C LEU A 143 4.28 3.15 12.50
N ALA A 144 4.59 2.36 13.54
CA ALA A 144 4.33 2.74 14.93
C ALA A 144 4.97 4.08 15.30
N ASP A 145 6.16 4.38 14.78
CA ASP A 145 6.89 5.63 15.03
C ASP A 145 7.17 6.43 13.76
N TYR A 146 6.41 6.16 12.69
CA TYR A 146 6.57 6.87 11.42
C TYR A 146 5.85 8.23 11.47
N PRO A 147 6.55 9.35 11.25
CA PRO A 147 5.96 10.68 11.38
C PRO A 147 5.25 11.21 10.14
N GLY A 148 5.42 10.57 8.98
CA GLY A 148 4.84 11.04 7.71
C GLY A 148 3.42 10.56 7.48
N LYS A 149 2.93 10.71 6.26
CA LYS A 149 1.57 10.35 5.86
C LYS A 149 1.46 8.88 5.50
N LYS A 150 0.39 8.25 5.99
CA LYS A 150 0.01 6.86 5.72
C LYS A 150 -1.29 6.86 4.92
N LEU A 151 -1.19 6.55 3.63
CA LEU A 151 -2.34 6.50 2.75
C LEU A 151 -2.47 5.10 2.16
N THR A 152 -3.68 4.63 1.94
CA THR A 152 -3.90 3.38 1.22
C THR A 152 -4.88 3.56 0.07
N LEU A 153 -4.69 2.75 -0.95
CA LEU A 153 -5.58 2.62 -2.09
C LEU A 153 -6.30 1.29 -1.97
N ALA A 154 -7.61 1.31 -2.08
CA ALA A 154 -8.43 0.12 -1.90
C ALA A 154 -9.35 -0.11 -3.10
N TYR A 155 -9.36 -1.35 -3.60
CA TYR A 155 -10.46 -1.80 -4.43
C TYR A 155 -11.76 -1.75 -3.61
N ASP A 156 -12.90 -1.64 -4.26
CA ASP A 156 -14.20 -1.67 -3.58
C ASP A 156 -14.33 -2.93 -2.70
N GLU A 157 -13.77 -4.06 -3.16
CA GLU A 157 -13.79 -5.34 -2.45
C GLU A 157 -12.96 -5.32 -1.17
N MET A 158 -12.09 -4.34 -0.99
CA MET A 158 -11.25 -4.19 0.21
C MET A 158 -11.85 -3.23 1.24
N ALA A 159 -12.90 -2.48 0.88
CA ALA A 159 -13.45 -1.43 1.75
C ALA A 159 -14.67 -1.95 2.50
N PHE A 160 -14.70 -1.69 3.82
CA PHE A 160 -15.76 -2.09 4.73
C PHE A 160 -16.15 -0.89 5.57
N GLU A 161 -17.43 -0.75 5.91
CA GLU A 161 -17.87 0.33 6.79
C GLU A 161 -17.22 0.24 8.18
N HIS A 162 -17.16 -0.99 8.70
CA HIS A 162 -16.53 -1.32 9.98
C HIS A 162 -15.58 -2.50 9.77
N ALA A 163 -14.55 -2.61 10.63
CA ALA A 163 -13.64 -3.74 10.57
C ALA A 163 -14.39 -5.04 10.87
N GLU A 164 -14.32 -6.00 9.96
CA GLU A 164 -14.90 -7.34 10.13
C GLU A 164 -13.87 -8.35 10.68
N TRP A 165 -12.77 -7.83 11.19
CA TRP A 165 -11.68 -8.54 11.84
C TRP A 165 -11.35 -7.85 13.16
N PRO A 166 -10.71 -8.55 14.12
CA PRO A 166 -10.30 -7.92 15.37
C PRO A 166 -9.23 -6.85 15.15
N VAL A 167 -9.44 -5.68 15.75
CA VAL A 167 -8.48 -4.57 15.73
C VAL A 167 -7.95 -4.40 17.15
N ASP A 168 -6.63 -4.46 17.32
CA ASP A 168 -6.02 -4.32 18.64
C ASP A 168 -5.20 -3.02 18.75
N GLN A 169 -4.63 -2.77 19.94
CA GLN A 169 -3.91 -1.54 20.25
C GLN A 169 -2.60 -1.37 19.47
N TYR A 170 -2.05 -2.45 18.92
CA TYR A 170 -0.81 -2.41 18.15
C TYR A 170 -1.05 -2.17 16.66
N ASP A 171 -2.30 -2.26 16.22
CA ASP A 171 -2.65 -1.99 14.82
C ASP A 171 -2.59 -0.48 14.57
N VAL A 172 -1.81 -0.09 13.57
CA VAL A 172 -1.67 1.33 13.21
C VAL A 172 -2.80 1.74 12.27
N LEU A 173 -3.53 2.79 12.65
CA LEU A 173 -4.58 3.36 11.82
C LEU A 173 -3.98 4.26 10.75
N LEU A 174 -4.61 4.27 9.57
CA LEU A 174 -4.13 5.05 8.43
C LEU A 174 -4.67 6.48 8.47
N ASP A 175 -3.96 7.41 7.82
CA ASP A 175 -4.40 8.80 7.73
C ASP A 175 -5.45 9.00 6.64
N GLU A 176 -5.28 8.35 5.49
CA GLU A 176 -6.17 8.49 4.35
C GLU A 176 -6.47 7.13 3.72
N LEU A 177 -7.72 6.99 3.26
CA LEU A 177 -8.20 5.82 2.53
C LEU A 177 -8.88 6.29 1.25
N LEU A 178 -8.32 5.90 0.10
CA LEU A 178 -8.93 6.15 -1.21
C LEU A 178 -9.55 4.85 -1.72
N VAL A 179 -10.84 4.86 -2.02
CA VAL A 179 -11.58 3.71 -2.51
C VAL A 179 -11.99 3.96 -3.95
N ALA A 180 -11.84 2.96 -4.82
CA ALA A 180 -12.07 3.11 -6.26
C ALA A 180 -13.44 3.69 -6.59
N GLY A 181 -14.49 3.21 -5.94
CA GLY A 181 -15.86 3.64 -6.20
C GLY A 181 -16.18 5.07 -5.75
N ASP A 182 -15.31 5.71 -4.97
CA ASP A 182 -15.56 7.06 -4.46
C ASP A 182 -15.29 8.15 -5.50
N GLU A 183 -14.67 7.82 -6.63
CA GLU A 183 -14.35 8.79 -7.68
C GLU A 183 -15.58 9.54 -8.20
N GLN A 184 -16.75 8.90 -8.16
CA GLN A 184 -17.99 9.46 -8.72
C GLN A 184 -18.63 10.54 -7.83
N HIS A 185 -18.13 10.78 -6.64
CA HIS A 185 -18.68 11.74 -5.69
C HIS A 185 -18.07 13.14 -5.80
N ASP A 186 -16.98 13.30 -6.57
CA ASP A 186 -16.26 14.57 -6.70
C ASP A 186 -16.76 15.44 -7.86
N GLU A 187 -17.77 15.00 -8.59
CA GLU A 187 -18.31 15.73 -9.76
C GLU A 187 -19.49 16.65 -9.43
N ASN A 188 -19.72 16.93 -8.16
CA ASN A 188 -20.81 17.86 -7.75
C ASN A 188 -20.29 19.15 -7.14
#